data_875d9861389aaeac2c206058869a18c6
#
_entry.id   875d9861389aaeac2c206058869a18c6
#
_cell.length_a   1.000
_cell.length_b   1.000
_cell.length_c   1.000
_cell.angle_alpha   90.00
_cell.angle_beta   90.00
_cell.angle_gamma   90.00
#
_symmetry.space_group_name_H-M   'P 1'
#
loop_
_entity.id
_entity.type
_entity.pdbx_description
1 polymer ?
#
loop_
_entity_poly.entity_id
_entity_poly.type
_entity_poly.pdbx_seq_one_letter_code
_entity_poly.pdbx_strand_id
1 'polypeptide(L)'
;MPFNFGAAAPEEEYVYGACRPAHPGGAPGTTVDDWLAFVRERGIERVCCLLDEEHLRGYDDLLDRYGRAFGARNVHHAPIGDYGLVDGAVFRNGILPFLRGSVDADRRVVVHCSAGSGRTGHVLVGWLVADRGYGVESAIGTVEGMGRNPLEAPGTEASDLADLFER
;
A
#
# COMPACT_ATOMS: atom_id res chain seq x y z
N MET A 1 15.05 -0.57 6.07
CA MET A 1 14.20 -1.76 6.26
C MET A 1 14.04 -2.49 4.93
N PRO A 2 14.24 -3.82 4.88
CA PRO A 2 14.04 -4.58 3.66
C PRO A 2 12.63 -4.37 3.08
N PHE A 3 12.51 -4.53 1.77
CA PHE A 3 11.25 -4.41 1.03
C PHE A 3 10.58 -3.05 1.13
N ASN A 4 11.31 -2.01 1.48
CA ASN A 4 10.74 -0.67 1.71
C ASN A 4 9.54 -0.74 2.68
N PHE A 5 9.62 -1.64 3.67
CA PHE A 5 8.56 -1.88 4.63
C PHE A 5 8.56 -0.84 5.74
N GLY A 6 7.40 -0.30 6.06
CA GLY A 6 7.25 0.64 7.15
C GLY A 6 5.80 1.08 7.34
N ALA A 7 5.49 1.61 8.51
CA ALA A 7 4.17 2.12 8.82
C ALA A 7 3.84 3.37 7.98
N ALA A 8 2.55 3.66 7.83
CA ALA A 8 2.10 4.86 7.11
C ALA A 8 2.56 6.16 7.80
N ALA A 9 2.68 6.13 9.13
CA ALA A 9 3.12 7.25 9.96
C ALA A 9 3.85 6.70 11.19
N PRO A 10 4.64 7.53 11.90
CA PRO A 10 5.39 7.04 13.07
C PRO A 10 4.54 6.37 14.14
N GLU A 11 3.32 6.85 14.35
CA GLU A 11 2.40 6.30 15.37
C GLU A 11 1.39 5.31 14.80
N GLU A 12 1.44 5.00 13.50
CA GLU A 12 0.49 4.08 12.89
C GLU A 12 0.81 2.64 13.25
N GLU A 13 -0.17 1.92 13.79
CA GLU A 13 -0.01 0.54 14.26
C GLU A 13 -0.52 -0.51 13.28
N TYR A 14 -1.44 -0.17 12.37
CA TYR A 14 -2.16 -1.14 11.57
C TYR A 14 -1.86 -1.12 10.08
N VAL A 15 -1.60 0.05 9.50
CA VAL A 15 -1.46 0.21 8.06
C VAL A 15 -0.01 0.48 7.69
N TYR A 16 0.55 -0.43 6.89
CA TYR A 16 1.95 -0.43 6.48
C TYR A 16 2.04 -0.39 4.95
N GLY A 17 3.19 -0.03 4.47
CA GLY A 17 3.52 -0.08 3.05
C GLY A 17 4.76 -0.93 2.80
N ALA A 18 4.91 -1.40 1.56
CA ALA A 18 6.08 -2.15 1.12
C ALA A 18 6.22 -2.11 -0.40
N CYS A 19 7.36 -2.57 -0.92
CA CYS A 19 7.50 -2.90 -2.34
C CYS A 19 6.88 -4.28 -2.61
N ARG A 20 6.72 -4.62 -3.88
CA ARG A 20 6.24 -5.95 -4.28
C ARG A 20 7.27 -7.04 -3.95
N PRO A 21 6.81 -8.30 -3.81
CA PRO A 21 7.75 -9.42 -3.66
C PRO A 21 8.71 -9.52 -4.84
N ALA A 22 9.95 -9.91 -4.56
CA ALA A 22 11.00 -10.08 -5.56
C ALA A 22 11.33 -8.83 -6.37
N HIS A 23 11.04 -7.63 -5.85
CA HIS A 23 11.41 -6.37 -6.48
C HIS A 23 12.95 -6.19 -6.42
N PRO A 24 13.60 -5.87 -7.56
CA PRO A 24 15.07 -5.76 -7.58
C PRO A 24 15.65 -4.72 -6.61
N GLY A 25 14.91 -3.65 -6.33
CA GLY A 25 15.32 -2.60 -5.40
C GLY A 25 14.97 -2.87 -3.93
N GLY A 26 14.29 -3.98 -3.64
CA GLY A 26 13.89 -4.33 -2.28
C GLY A 26 14.98 -5.05 -1.51
N ALA A 27 15.03 -6.38 -1.66
CA ALA A 27 16.08 -7.21 -1.09
C ALA A 27 16.59 -8.13 -2.20
N PRO A 28 17.78 -7.87 -2.78
CA PRO A 28 18.29 -8.63 -3.92
C PRO A 28 18.34 -10.13 -3.65
N GLY A 29 17.92 -10.93 -4.64
CA GLY A 29 17.93 -12.38 -4.56
C GLY A 29 16.82 -13.00 -3.74
N THR A 30 15.87 -12.20 -3.23
CA THR A 30 14.75 -12.71 -2.45
C THR A 30 13.61 -13.20 -3.35
N THR A 31 12.82 -14.11 -2.80
CA THR A 31 11.67 -14.73 -3.47
C THR A 31 10.36 -14.20 -2.91
N VAL A 32 9.24 -14.62 -3.51
CA VAL A 32 7.91 -14.31 -2.96
C VAL A 32 7.76 -14.92 -1.56
N ASP A 33 8.26 -16.13 -1.34
CA ASP A 33 8.19 -16.77 -0.02
C ASP A 33 8.99 -15.99 1.02
N ASP A 34 10.14 -15.43 0.66
CA ASP A 34 10.92 -14.58 1.56
C ASP A 34 10.13 -13.32 1.96
N TRP A 35 9.45 -12.70 1.01
CA TRP A 35 8.60 -11.53 1.26
C TRP A 35 7.44 -11.88 2.20
N LEU A 36 6.76 -13.00 1.92
CA LEU A 36 5.64 -13.46 2.77
C LEU A 36 6.11 -13.73 4.20
N ALA A 37 7.23 -14.43 4.35
CA ALA A 37 7.80 -14.70 5.68
C ALA A 37 8.13 -13.40 6.41
N PHE A 38 8.74 -12.45 5.72
CA PHE A 38 9.13 -11.17 6.29
C PHE A 38 7.93 -10.38 6.83
N VAL A 39 6.90 -10.20 6.01
CA VAL A 39 5.73 -9.40 6.43
C VAL A 39 4.93 -10.11 7.52
N ARG A 40 4.82 -11.43 7.46
CA ARG A 40 4.11 -12.21 8.48
C ARG A 40 4.83 -12.18 9.82
N GLU A 41 6.13 -12.22 9.85
CA GLU A 41 6.92 -12.05 11.08
C GLU A 41 6.67 -10.70 11.74
N ARG A 42 6.28 -9.70 10.98
CA ARG A 42 5.93 -8.36 11.49
C ARG A 42 4.46 -8.20 11.82
N GLY A 43 3.74 -9.30 11.87
CA GLY A 43 2.34 -9.33 12.27
C GLY A 43 1.37 -8.96 11.16
N ILE A 44 1.80 -8.88 9.91
CA ILE A 44 0.91 -8.60 8.78
C ILE A 44 0.01 -9.83 8.56
N GLU A 45 -1.28 -9.59 8.54
CA GLU A 45 -2.30 -10.62 8.33
C GLU A 45 -3.20 -10.34 7.12
N ARG A 46 -3.06 -9.15 6.51
CA ARG A 46 -3.86 -8.73 5.36
C ARG A 46 -2.99 -7.99 4.35
N VAL A 47 -3.36 -8.08 3.07
CA VAL A 47 -2.61 -7.42 2.00
C VAL A 47 -3.54 -6.69 1.04
N CYS A 48 -3.19 -5.44 0.73
CA CYS A 48 -3.83 -4.64 -0.31
C CYS A 48 -2.83 -4.48 -1.45
N CYS A 49 -3.07 -5.16 -2.56
CA CYS A 49 -2.19 -5.19 -3.72
C CYS A 49 -2.64 -4.15 -4.74
N LEU A 50 -1.78 -3.20 -5.06
CA LEU A 50 -2.05 -2.13 -6.04
C LEU A 50 -1.44 -2.43 -7.41
N LEU A 51 -0.85 -3.62 -7.61
CA LEU A 51 -0.21 -3.96 -8.87
C LEU A 51 -1.21 -4.05 -10.02
N ASP A 52 -0.82 -3.51 -11.17
CA ASP A 52 -1.57 -3.66 -12.40
C ASP A 52 -1.31 -5.04 -13.04
N GLU A 53 -2.04 -5.33 -14.10
CA GLU A 53 -1.94 -6.60 -14.82
C GLU A 53 -0.54 -6.87 -15.35
N GLU A 54 0.16 -5.82 -15.82
CA GLU A 54 1.50 -5.94 -16.38
C GLU A 54 2.49 -6.47 -15.35
N HIS A 55 2.48 -5.91 -14.15
CA HIS A 55 3.33 -6.39 -13.06
C HIS A 55 2.93 -7.79 -12.58
N LEU A 56 1.64 -8.07 -12.52
CA LEU A 56 1.16 -9.39 -12.08
C LEU A 56 1.58 -10.51 -13.03
N ARG A 57 1.72 -10.24 -14.32
CA ARG A 57 2.20 -11.24 -15.30
C ARG A 57 3.60 -11.76 -15.00
N GLY A 58 4.40 -11.02 -14.26
CA GLY A 58 5.73 -11.46 -13.85
C GLY A 58 5.75 -12.51 -12.75
N TYR A 59 4.59 -12.88 -12.23
CA TYR A 59 4.46 -13.86 -11.15
C TYR A 59 3.62 -15.05 -11.60
N ASP A 60 3.84 -16.18 -10.92
CA ASP A 60 2.98 -17.35 -11.02
C ASP A 60 1.89 -17.24 -9.95
N ASP A 61 0.71 -16.74 -10.34
CA ASP A 61 -0.47 -16.66 -9.47
C ASP A 61 -0.26 -15.93 -8.13
N LEU A 62 0.31 -14.71 -8.17
CA LEU A 62 0.62 -13.96 -6.95
C LEU A 62 -0.60 -13.78 -6.04
N LEU A 63 -1.75 -13.38 -6.60
CA LEU A 63 -2.97 -13.16 -5.81
C LEU A 63 -3.47 -14.45 -5.17
N ASP A 64 -3.38 -15.58 -5.87
CA ASP A 64 -3.73 -16.89 -5.30
C ASP A 64 -2.77 -17.27 -4.16
N ARG A 65 -1.49 -16.95 -4.30
CA ARG A 65 -0.51 -17.18 -3.24
C ARG A 65 -0.84 -16.36 -2.00
N TYR A 66 -1.26 -15.11 -2.18
CA TYR A 66 -1.74 -14.30 -1.05
C TYR A 66 -2.98 -14.91 -0.40
N GLY A 67 -3.93 -15.39 -1.20
CA GLY A 67 -5.12 -16.06 -0.70
C GLY A 67 -4.81 -17.29 0.14
N ARG A 68 -3.81 -18.07 -0.27
CA ARG A 68 -3.36 -19.24 0.50
C ARG A 68 -2.63 -18.85 1.78
N ALA A 69 -1.85 -17.77 1.74
CA ALA A 69 -1.07 -17.33 2.90
C ALA A 69 -1.90 -16.60 3.96
N PHE A 70 -2.83 -15.74 3.53
CA PHE A 70 -3.58 -14.84 4.41
C PHE A 70 -5.07 -15.18 4.53
N GLY A 71 -5.60 -15.98 3.63
CA GLY A 71 -7.04 -16.20 3.46
C GLY A 71 -7.64 -15.22 2.46
N ALA A 72 -8.58 -15.68 1.64
CA ALA A 72 -9.14 -14.86 0.54
C ALA A 72 -9.78 -13.56 1.02
N ARG A 73 -10.38 -13.56 2.22
CA ARG A 73 -11.01 -12.36 2.81
C ARG A 73 -9.99 -11.30 3.22
N ASN A 74 -8.73 -11.67 3.34
CA ASN A 74 -7.66 -10.80 3.80
C ASN A 74 -6.80 -10.30 2.64
N VAL A 75 -7.27 -10.46 1.41
CA VAL A 75 -6.60 -9.99 0.20
C VAL A 75 -7.53 -9.06 -0.57
N HIS A 76 -7.05 -7.86 -0.86
CA HIS A 76 -7.78 -6.90 -1.69
C HIS A 76 -6.88 -6.48 -2.85
N HIS A 77 -7.40 -6.58 -4.07
CA HIS A 77 -6.69 -6.15 -5.27
C HIS A 77 -7.38 -4.94 -5.87
N ALA A 78 -6.67 -3.82 -5.91
CA ALA A 78 -7.13 -2.57 -6.50
C ALA A 78 -6.05 -2.05 -7.44
N PRO A 79 -6.02 -2.51 -8.71
CA PRO A 79 -4.94 -2.15 -9.62
C PRO A 79 -4.90 -0.65 -9.91
N ILE A 80 -3.70 -0.08 -9.82
CA ILE A 80 -3.41 1.30 -10.20
C ILE A 80 -2.29 1.22 -11.23
N GLY A 81 -2.47 1.87 -12.38
CA GLY A 81 -1.43 1.93 -13.41
C GLY A 81 -0.16 2.57 -12.87
N ASP A 82 1.01 2.08 -13.32
CA ASP A 82 2.29 2.63 -12.89
C ASP A 82 2.35 4.14 -13.20
N TYR A 83 2.85 4.92 -12.24
CA TYR A 83 2.86 6.39 -12.28
C TYR A 83 1.46 7.03 -12.36
N GLY A 84 0.39 6.24 -12.04
CA GLY A 84 -0.98 6.76 -11.99
C GLY A 84 -1.43 7.09 -10.57
N LEU A 85 -2.60 7.72 -10.49
CA LEU A 85 -3.30 7.97 -9.23
C LEU A 85 -4.50 7.04 -9.12
N VAL A 86 -4.87 6.69 -7.89
CA VAL A 86 -6.05 5.89 -7.62
C VAL A 86 -7.32 6.64 -8.04
N ASP A 87 -8.29 5.91 -8.59
CA ASP A 87 -9.62 6.46 -8.80
C ASP A 87 -10.30 6.70 -7.45
N GLY A 88 -10.94 7.86 -7.29
CA GLY A 88 -11.57 8.24 -6.03
C GLY A 88 -12.63 7.25 -5.53
N ALA A 89 -13.45 6.71 -6.44
CA ALA A 89 -14.47 5.72 -6.09
C ALA A 89 -13.83 4.38 -5.70
N VAL A 90 -12.77 3.95 -6.38
CA VAL A 90 -12.03 2.74 -6.02
C VAL A 90 -11.44 2.88 -4.62
N PHE A 91 -10.91 4.05 -4.29
CA PHE A 91 -10.39 4.30 -2.95
C PHE A 91 -11.51 4.27 -1.91
N ARG A 92 -12.55 5.08 -2.09
CA ARG A 92 -13.63 5.24 -1.09
C ARG A 92 -14.44 3.97 -0.89
N ASN A 93 -14.68 3.21 -1.94
CA ASN A 93 -15.60 2.06 -1.90
C ASN A 93 -14.88 0.71 -1.77
N GLY A 94 -13.58 0.66 -1.98
CA GLY A 94 -12.79 -0.57 -1.93
C GLY A 94 -11.63 -0.51 -0.96
N ILE A 95 -10.64 0.33 -1.23
CA ILE A 95 -9.41 0.37 -0.44
C ILE A 95 -9.68 0.83 1.00
N LEU A 96 -10.35 1.96 1.17
CA LEU A 96 -10.61 2.54 2.49
C LEU A 96 -11.41 1.59 3.39
N PRO A 97 -12.52 0.98 2.93
CA PRO A 97 -13.24 -0.01 3.75
C PRO A 97 -12.37 -1.21 4.11
N PHE A 98 -11.52 -1.67 3.21
CA PHE A 98 -10.61 -2.79 3.50
C PHE A 98 -9.61 -2.44 4.61
N LEU A 99 -9.02 -1.24 4.55
CA LEU A 99 -8.10 -0.78 5.58
C LEU A 99 -8.80 -0.55 6.92
N ARG A 100 -9.99 0.04 6.92
CA ARG A 100 -10.80 0.20 8.13
C ARG A 100 -11.17 -1.14 8.75
N GLY A 101 -11.52 -2.12 7.90
CA GLY A 101 -11.79 -3.48 8.35
C GLY A 101 -10.61 -4.14 9.03
N SER A 102 -9.39 -3.77 8.63
CA SER A 102 -8.17 -4.26 9.27
C SER A 102 -8.06 -3.75 10.71
N VAL A 103 -8.30 -2.46 10.91
CA VAL A 103 -8.29 -1.84 12.24
C VAL A 103 -9.39 -2.45 13.11
N ASP A 104 -10.61 -2.57 12.57
CA ASP A 104 -11.75 -3.12 13.31
C ASP A 104 -11.54 -4.57 13.75
N ALA A 105 -10.83 -5.35 12.93
CA ALA A 105 -10.51 -6.73 13.23
C ALA A 105 -9.23 -6.92 14.05
N ASP A 106 -8.55 -5.83 14.42
CA ASP A 106 -7.26 -5.85 15.10
C ASP A 106 -6.20 -6.62 14.31
N ARG A 107 -6.13 -6.37 12.99
CA ARG A 107 -5.21 -7.05 12.06
C ARG A 107 -4.40 -6.03 11.29
N ARG A 108 -3.09 -6.24 11.22
CA ARG A 108 -2.20 -5.39 10.43
C ARG A 108 -2.32 -5.71 8.94
N VAL A 109 -2.26 -4.66 8.13
CA VAL A 109 -2.35 -4.75 6.67
C VAL A 109 -1.15 -4.08 6.02
N VAL A 110 -0.64 -4.69 4.96
CA VAL A 110 0.38 -4.09 4.11
C VAL A 110 -0.23 -3.68 2.77
N VAL A 111 0.02 -2.43 2.38
CA VAL A 111 -0.32 -1.90 1.05
C VAL A 111 0.96 -1.93 0.22
N HIS A 112 0.92 -2.50 -0.97
CA HIS A 112 2.10 -2.49 -1.81
C HIS A 112 1.78 -2.21 -3.28
N CYS A 113 2.74 -1.64 -3.96
CA CYS A 113 2.77 -1.48 -5.41
C CYS A 113 4.04 -2.14 -5.94
N SER A 114 4.72 -1.57 -6.94
CA SER A 114 6.01 -2.12 -7.39
C SER A 114 7.14 -1.77 -6.43
N ALA A 115 7.55 -0.51 -6.40
CA ALA A 115 8.64 -0.04 -5.52
C ALA A 115 8.19 0.28 -4.09
N GLY A 116 6.90 0.41 -3.85
CA GLY A 116 6.37 0.83 -2.56
C GLY A 116 6.49 2.33 -2.30
N SER A 117 6.67 3.13 -3.33
CA SER A 117 6.94 4.56 -3.22
C SER A 117 5.73 5.41 -3.64
N GLY A 118 5.42 5.47 -4.93
CA GLY A 118 4.43 6.40 -5.48
C GLY A 118 2.99 5.97 -5.24
N ARG A 119 2.58 4.84 -5.81
CA ARG A 119 1.21 4.34 -5.68
C ARG A 119 0.89 4.01 -4.23
N THR A 120 1.75 3.27 -3.57
CA THR A 120 1.64 3.01 -2.13
C THR A 120 1.63 4.31 -1.35
N GLY A 121 2.56 5.20 -1.63
CA GLY A 121 2.69 6.47 -0.90
C GLY A 121 1.42 7.31 -0.92
N HIS A 122 0.81 7.52 -2.10
CA HIS A 122 -0.40 8.35 -2.13
C HIS A 122 -1.63 7.66 -1.55
N VAL A 123 -1.72 6.34 -1.64
CA VAL A 123 -2.80 5.60 -0.95
C VAL A 123 -2.65 5.73 0.56
N LEU A 124 -1.43 5.67 1.10
CA LEU A 124 -1.20 5.89 2.53
C LEU A 124 -1.55 7.34 2.95
N VAL A 125 -1.28 8.33 2.09
CA VAL A 125 -1.78 9.69 2.32
C VAL A 125 -3.31 9.69 2.44
N GLY A 126 -3.99 9.01 1.54
CA GLY A 126 -5.44 8.86 1.58
C GLY A 126 -5.94 8.26 2.89
N TRP A 127 -5.27 7.23 3.38
CA TRP A 127 -5.57 6.62 4.67
C TRP A 127 -5.47 7.62 5.82
N LEU A 128 -4.35 8.33 5.89
CA LEU A 128 -4.12 9.31 6.96
C LEU A 128 -5.15 10.44 6.93
N VAL A 129 -5.53 10.90 5.75
CA VAL A 129 -6.53 11.96 5.58
C VAL A 129 -7.93 11.44 5.92
N ALA A 130 -8.33 10.33 5.34
CA ALA A 130 -9.72 9.84 5.43
C ALA A 130 -10.05 9.24 6.79
N ASP A 131 -9.09 8.62 7.47
CA ASP A 131 -9.36 7.91 8.72
C ASP A 131 -8.63 8.49 9.94
N ARG A 132 -7.40 8.97 9.76
CA ARG A 132 -6.57 9.43 10.87
C ARG A 132 -6.65 10.92 11.14
N GLY A 133 -7.45 11.65 10.37
CA GLY A 133 -7.72 13.07 10.61
C GLY A 133 -6.59 14.02 10.19
N TYR A 134 -5.64 13.57 9.38
CA TYR A 134 -4.58 14.44 8.88
C TYR A 134 -5.11 15.40 7.82
N GLY A 135 -4.55 16.62 7.79
CA GLY A 135 -4.66 17.44 6.57
C GLY A 135 -3.80 16.85 5.46
N VAL A 136 -4.14 17.13 4.20
CA VAL A 136 -3.40 16.56 3.06
C VAL A 136 -1.91 16.91 3.10
N GLU A 137 -1.56 18.16 3.32
CA GLU A 137 -0.14 18.56 3.33
C GLU A 137 0.63 17.90 4.46
N SER A 138 0.03 17.79 5.64
CA SER A 138 0.63 17.08 6.77
C SER A 138 0.80 15.59 6.47
N ALA A 139 -0.20 14.96 5.86
CA ALA A 139 -0.12 13.55 5.47
C ALA A 139 0.98 13.31 4.42
N ILE A 140 1.09 14.18 3.42
CA ILE A 140 2.15 14.10 2.41
C ILE A 140 3.52 14.18 3.08
N GLY A 141 3.74 15.20 3.92
CA GLY A 141 5.01 15.35 4.62
C GLY A 141 5.36 14.17 5.52
N THR A 142 4.35 13.60 6.18
CA THR A 142 4.53 12.42 7.04
C THR A 142 4.94 11.20 6.22
N VAL A 143 4.25 10.93 5.12
CA VAL A 143 4.56 9.79 4.24
C VAL A 143 5.93 9.95 3.58
N GLU A 144 6.28 11.16 3.16
CA GLU A 144 7.63 11.47 2.65
C GLU A 144 8.70 11.23 3.72
N GLY A 145 8.41 11.60 4.95
CA GLY A 145 9.31 11.35 6.08
C GLY A 145 9.50 9.85 6.37
N MET A 146 8.57 9.01 5.96
CA MET A 146 8.68 7.55 6.05
C MET A 146 9.41 6.92 4.86
N GLY A 147 9.92 7.74 3.93
CA GLY A 147 10.75 7.28 2.82
C GLY A 147 10.00 6.97 1.53
N ARG A 148 8.78 7.50 1.36
CA ARG A 148 7.97 7.29 0.15
C ARG A 148 7.78 8.59 -0.62
N ASN A 149 7.35 8.47 -1.88
CA ASN A 149 7.11 9.65 -2.73
C ASN A 149 5.64 9.66 -3.22
N PRO A 150 4.71 10.19 -2.41
CA PRO A 150 3.28 10.19 -2.77
C PRO A 150 2.94 11.08 -3.97
N LEU A 151 3.83 11.97 -4.38
CA LEU A 151 3.63 12.86 -5.53
C LEU A 151 4.44 12.40 -6.76
N GLU A 152 4.83 11.12 -6.81
CA GLU A 152 5.66 10.58 -7.89
C GLU A 152 5.00 10.62 -9.27
N ALA A 153 3.68 10.50 -9.34
CA ALA A 153 2.97 10.56 -10.63
C ALA A 153 3.22 11.90 -11.32
N PRO A 154 3.59 11.90 -12.62
CA PRO A 154 3.97 13.13 -13.31
C PRO A 154 2.89 14.21 -13.22
N GLY A 155 3.30 15.42 -12.86
CA GLY A 155 2.41 16.58 -12.76
C GLY A 155 1.49 16.58 -11.54
N THR A 156 1.70 15.65 -10.59
CA THR A 156 0.87 15.57 -9.39
C THR A 156 1.31 16.59 -8.34
N GLU A 157 0.33 17.30 -7.81
CA GLU A 157 0.52 18.27 -6.74
C GLU A 157 -0.34 17.92 -5.53
N ALA A 158 -0.08 18.56 -4.40
CA ALA A 158 -0.86 18.36 -3.17
C ALA A 158 -2.36 18.59 -3.38
N SER A 159 -2.74 19.54 -4.23
CA SER A 159 -4.15 19.81 -4.56
C SER A 159 -4.84 18.62 -5.24
N ASP A 160 -4.11 17.84 -6.03
CA ASP A 160 -4.66 16.64 -6.65
C ASP A 160 -5.03 15.59 -5.62
N LEU A 161 -4.19 15.40 -4.61
CA LEU A 161 -4.48 14.49 -3.52
C LEU A 161 -5.60 15.03 -2.61
N ALA A 162 -5.65 16.35 -2.40
CA ALA A 162 -6.76 16.96 -1.67
C ALA A 162 -8.10 16.68 -2.35
N ASP A 163 -8.16 16.81 -3.68
CA ASP A 163 -9.36 16.52 -4.46
C ASP A 163 -9.77 15.04 -4.34
N LEU A 164 -8.80 14.13 -4.25
CA LEU A 164 -9.08 12.70 -4.09
C LEU A 164 -9.58 12.33 -2.71
N PHE A 165 -9.01 12.90 -1.66
CA PHE A 165 -9.14 12.36 -0.29
C PHE A 165 -9.89 13.25 0.69
N GLU A 166 -10.02 14.54 0.45
CA GLU A 166 -10.71 15.48 1.36
C GLU A 166 -12.22 15.61 1.11
N ARG A 167 -12.83 14.65 0.45
CA ARG A 167 -14.27 14.70 0.17
C ARG A 167 -15.08 13.90 1.17
#